data_a11a8f046f7d650e22f7eb38c97f19a0
#
_entry.id   a11a8f046f7d650e22f7eb38c97f19a0
#
_cell.length_a   1.000
_cell.length_b   1.000
_cell.length_c   1.000
_cell.angle_alpha   90.00
_cell.angle_beta   90.00
_cell.angle_gamma   90.00
#
_symmetry.space_group_name_H-M   'P 1'
#
loop_
_entity.id
_entity.type
_entity.pdbx_description
1 polymer ?
#
loop_
_entity_poly.entity_id
_entity_poly.type
_entity_poly.pdbx_seq_one_letter_code
_entity_poly.pdbx_strand_id
1 'polypeptide(L)'
;MIRYSILILYLFSVFWICSQSDTIESFSALNLVSNDDYYFLDVRTIKEHKIKSIPNTDCIPVQEIKERMKELNDYRNKKIIVYCRSGNRSRTATKILNENGFNAFNLIGGMNEWKGKVEKEN
;
A
#
# COMPACT_ATOMS: atom_id res chain seq x y z
N MET A 1 -9.30 1.88 -49.44
CA MET A 1 -8.39 0.94 -48.74
C MET A 1 -7.55 1.57 -47.62
N ILE A 2 -7.35 2.87 -47.54
CA ILE A 2 -6.53 3.52 -46.51
C ILE A 2 -7.31 3.81 -45.21
N ARG A 3 -8.65 3.78 -45.24
CA ARG A 3 -9.51 4.17 -44.10
C ARG A 3 -9.60 3.13 -42.98
N TYR A 4 -9.30 1.88 -43.23
CA TYR A 4 -9.39 0.80 -42.25
C TYR A 4 -8.12 0.59 -41.41
N SER A 5 -6.97 1.02 -41.96
CA SER A 5 -5.68 0.87 -41.27
C SER A 5 -5.51 1.84 -40.07
N ILE A 6 -6.15 2.99 -40.12
CA ILE A 6 -6.08 4.00 -39.04
C ILE A 6 -6.95 3.60 -37.83
N LEU A 7 -8.09 2.94 -38.10
CA LEU A 7 -8.99 2.47 -37.04
C LEU A 7 -8.39 1.31 -36.22
N ILE A 8 -7.60 0.45 -36.85
CA ILE A 8 -6.93 -0.68 -36.20
C ILE A 8 -5.79 -0.19 -35.29
N LEU A 9 -5.08 0.85 -35.69
CA LEU A 9 -4.02 1.46 -34.87
C LEU A 9 -4.58 2.16 -33.62
N TYR A 10 -5.79 2.71 -33.68
CA TYR A 10 -6.45 3.34 -32.53
C TYR A 10 -6.97 2.32 -31.50
N LEU A 11 -7.34 1.12 -31.93
CA LEU A 11 -7.80 0.06 -31.03
C LEU A 11 -6.62 -0.60 -30.28
N PHE A 12 -5.40 -0.56 -30.82
CA PHE A 12 -4.22 -1.10 -30.13
C PHE A 12 -3.64 -0.15 -29.08
N SER A 13 -3.92 1.14 -29.17
CA SER A 13 -3.39 2.13 -28.21
C SER A 13 -4.19 2.19 -26.89
N VAL A 14 -5.39 1.62 -26.86
CA VAL A 14 -6.25 1.62 -25.66
C VAL A 14 -5.99 0.40 -24.75
N PHE A 15 -5.22 -0.59 -25.22
CA PHE A 15 -5.03 -1.85 -24.48
C PHE A 15 -3.75 -1.91 -23.64
N TRP A 16 -2.95 -0.85 -23.60
CA TRP A 16 -1.80 -0.79 -22.71
C TRP A 16 -2.13 0.03 -21.45
N ILE A 17 -3.16 -0.39 -20.75
CA ILE A 17 -3.28 -0.07 -19.33
C ILE A 17 -2.21 -0.94 -18.67
N CYS A 18 -1.07 -0.33 -18.40
CA CYS A 18 -0.05 -0.92 -17.56
C CYS A 18 -0.71 -1.22 -16.21
N SER A 19 -0.98 -2.49 -15.93
CA SER A 19 -1.39 -2.93 -14.60
C SER A 19 -0.19 -2.68 -13.68
N GLN A 20 -0.15 -1.50 -13.09
CA GLN A 20 0.85 -1.17 -12.09
C GLN A 20 0.58 -2.07 -10.88
N SER A 21 1.58 -2.86 -10.50
CA SER A 21 1.50 -3.69 -9.31
C SER A 21 1.32 -2.80 -8.07
N ASP A 22 0.31 -3.09 -7.26
CA ASP A 22 0.05 -2.44 -5.98
C ASP A 22 0.71 -3.18 -4.80
N THR A 23 1.82 -3.86 -5.07
CA THR A 23 2.59 -4.63 -4.10
C THR A 23 4.04 -4.16 -4.02
N ILE A 24 4.64 -4.35 -2.86
CA ILE A 24 6.07 -4.12 -2.64
C ILE A 24 6.65 -5.23 -1.76
N GLU A 25 7.85 -5.67 -2.08
CA GLU A 25 8.55 -6.67 -1.28
C GLU A 25 9.27 -6.04 -0.08
N SER A 26 9.43 -6.82 1.00
CA SER A 26 10.08 -6.36 2.22
C SER A 26 11.47 -5.79 1.97
N PHE A 27 12.30 -6.45 1.18
CA PHE A 27 13.64 -5.97 0.87
C PHE A 27 13.64 -4.59 0.21
N SER A 28 12.74 -4.37 -0.74
CA SER A 28 12.60 -3.06 -1.42
C SER A 28 12.07 -1.97 -0.50
N ALA A 29 11.29 -2.33 0.52
CA ALA A 29 10.68 -1.40 1.45
C ALA A 29 11.61 -0.94 2.59
N LEU A 30 12.70 -1.66 2.85
CA LEU A 30 13.60 -1.37 3.98
C LEU A 30 14.13 0.07 4.00
N ASN A 31 14.51 0.59 2.86
CA ASN A 31 15.07 1.93 2.72
C ASN A 31 14.00 3.03 2.63
N LEU A 32 12.74 2.66 2.58
CA LEU A 32 11.63 3.60 2.41
C LEU A 32 11.07 4.10 3.75
N VAL A 33 11.38 3.44 4.85
CA VAL A 33 10.88 3.81 6.19
C VAL A 33 11.28 5.22 6.60
N SER A 34 12.47 5.66 6.21
CA SER A 34 12.98 7.01 6.49
C SER A 34 12.83 7.99 5.33
N ASN A 35 12.13 7.59 4.27
CA ASN A 35 11.90 8.44 3.10
C ASN A 35 10.57 9.17 3.23
N ASP A 36 10.60 10.51 3.24
CA ASP A 36 9.41 11.36 3.44
C ASP A 36 8.36 11.26 2.33
N ASP A 37 8.68 10.68 1.18
CA ASP A 37 7.73 10.44 0.10
C ASP A 37 6.84 9.22 0.36
N TYR A 38 7.14 8.47 1.41
CA TYR A 38 6.43 7.26 1.82
C TYR A 38 5.85 7.37 3.21
N TYR A 39 4.72 6.74 3.40
CA TYR A 39 4.06 6.60 4.69
C TYR A 39 3.70 5.14 4.94
N PHE A 40 4.06 4.60 6.09
CA PHE A 40 3.78 3.22 6.45
C PHE A 40 2.57 3.15 7.36
N LEU A 41 1.62 2.28 7.03
CA LEU A 41 0.39 2.08 7.78
C LEU A 41 0.24 0.61 8.21
N ASP A 42 0.14 0.40 9.51
CA ASP A 42 -0.21 -0.89 10.10
C ASP A 42 -1.73 -1.07 10.12
N VAL A 43 -2.22 -2.16 9.55
CA VAL A 43 -3.66 -2.47 9.56
C VAL A 43 -4.01 -3.70 10.39
N ARG A 44 -3.08 -4.08 11.27
CA ARG A 44 -3.31 -5.12 12.28
C ARG A 44 -4.16 -4.58 13.43
N THR A 45 -4.33 -5.38 14.48
CA THR A 45 -4.94 -4.91 15.71
C THR A 45 -3.99 -3.97 16.46
N ILE A 46 -4.55 -3.10 17.29
CA ILE A 46 -3.77 -2.21 18.17
C ILE A 46 -2.85 -3.03 19.09
N LYS A 47 -3.34 -4.17 19.58
CA LYS A 47 -2.53 -5.06 20.41
C LYS A 47 -1.29 -5.59 19.68
N GLU A 48 -1.44 -6.04 18.43
CA GLU A 48 -0.31 -6.50 17.61
C GLU A 48 0.69 -5.38 17.37
N HIS A 49 0.20 -4.17 17.09
CA HIS A 49 1.02 -2.99 16.86
C HIS A 49 1.89 -2.64 18.07
N LYS A 50 1.30 -2.63 19.25
CA LYS A 50 2.00 -2.35 20.50
C LYS A 50 3.09 -3.39 20.83
N ILE A 51 2.82 -4.66 20.56
CA ILE A 51 3.80 -5.73 20.79
C ILE A 51 5.04 -5.57 19.90
N LYS A 52 4.84 -5.29 18.63
CA LYS A 52 5.94 -5.10 17.68
C LYS A 52 5.41 -4.44 16.40
N SER A 53 6.04 -3.36 15.98
CA SER A 53 5.68 -2.65 14.75
C SER A 53 6.91 -2.12 14.01
N ILE A 54 6.74 -1.71 12.75
CA ILE A 54 7.72 -0.91 12.03
C ILE A 54 7.77 0.47 12.68
N PRO A 55 8.96 1.05 12.93
CA PRO A 55 9.08 2.33 13.65
C PRO A 55 8.33 3.47 12.96
N ASN A 56 7.78 4.38 13.78
CA ASN A 56 7.09 5.59 13.33
C ASN A 56 5.90 5.32 12.41
N THR A 57 5.15 4.26 12.67
CA THR A 57 3.94 3.93 11.91
C THR A 57 2.70 4.08 12.77
N ASP A 58 1.62 4.53 12.15
CA ASP A 58 0.30 4.54 12.77
C ASP A 58 -0.41 3.22 12.53
N CYS A 59 -1.42 2.95 13.35
CA CYS A 59 -2.24 1.75 13.25
C CYS A 59 -3.71 2.10 13.08
N ILE A 60 -4.28 1.65 11.97
CA ILE A 60 -5.73 1.66 11.73
C ILE A 60 -6.12 0.23 11.38
N PRO A 61 -6.78 -0.52 12.28
CA PRO A 61 -7.21 -1.87 11.97
C PRO A 61 -8.03 -1.95 10.67
N VAL A 62 -7.83 -3.01 9.89
CA VAL A 62 -8.44 -3.13 8.55
C VAL A 62 -9.96 -2.96 8.57
N GLN A 63 -10.65 -3.39 9.63
CA GLN A 63 -12.09 -3.24 9.78
C GLN A 63 -12.54 -1.77 9.88
N GLU A 64 -11.64 -0.87 10.28
CA GLU A 64 -11.93 0.54 10.51
C GLU A 64 -11.45 1.45 9.35
N ILE A 65 -10.80 0.89 8.33
CA ILE A 65 -10.20 1.68 7.24
C ILE A 65 -11.24 2.55 6.54
N LYS A 66 -12.40 2.01 6.19
CA LYS A 66 -13.45 2.77 5.48
C LYS A 66 -13.94 3.98 6.27
N GLU A 67 -14.08 3.84 7.58
CA GLU A 67 -14.58 4.90 8.46
C GLU A 67 -13.49 5.94 8.78
N ARG A 68 -12.24 5.50 8.84
CA ARG A 68 -11.11 6.30 9.31
C ARG A 68 -10.14 6.75 8.22
N MET A 69 -10.37 6.44 6.96
CA MET A 69 -9.44 6.82 5.88
C MET A 69 -9.25 8.33 5.75
N LYS A 70 -10.19 9.15 6.23
CA LYS A 70 -10.05 10.61 6.29
C LYS A 70 -8.86 11.06 7.15
N GLU A 71 -8.44 10.26 8.12
CA GLU A 71 -7.23 10.51 8.92
C GLU A 71 -5.95 10.44 8.09
N LEU A 72 -6.03 9.85 6.89
CA LEU A 72 -4.92 9.71 5.95
C LEU A 72 -4.89 10.81 4.87
N ASN A 73 -5.76 11.81 4.94
CA ASN A 73 -5.86 12.83 3.90
C ASN A 73 -4.56 13.61 3.68
N ASP A 74 -3.76 13.82 4.72
CA ASP A 74 -2.46 14.50 4.62
C ASP A 74 -1.41 13.69 3.85
N TYR A 75 -1.68 12.40 3.60
CA TYR A 75 -0.77 11.48 2.90
C TYR A 75 -1.22 11.13 1.49
N ARG A 76 -2.21 11.85 0.93
CA ARG A 76 -2.71 11.60 -0.43
C ARG A 76 -1.67 11.79 -1.53
N ASN A 77 -0.69 12.65 -1.29
CA ASN A 77 0.42 12.90 -2.20
C ASN A 77 1.65 12.00 -1.92
N LYS A 78 1.53 11.10 -0.96
CA LYS A 78 2.58 10.12 -0.63
C LYS A 78 2.20 8.72 -1.10
N LYS A 79 3.20 7.87 -1.24
CA LYS A 79 2.97 6.43 -1.40
C LYS A 79 2.78 5.80 -0.02
N ILE A 80 1.66 5.10 0.16
CA ILE A 80 1.31 4.46 1.43
C ILE A 80 1.68 2.98 1.35
N ILE A 81 2.63 2.54 2.16
CA ILE A 81 2.98 1.13 2.31
C ILE A 81 2.13 0.56 3.43
N VAL A 82 1.22 -0.33 3.07
CA VAL A 82 0.25 -0.94 3.99
C VAL A 82 0.75 -2.32 4.40
N TYR A 83 0.82 -2.57 5.70
CA TYR A 83 1.28 -3.87 6.17
C TYR A 83 0.38 -4.48 7.24
N CYS A 84 0.43 -5.79 7.31
CA CYS A 84 -0.16 -6.57 8.39
C CYS A 84 0.83 -7.68 8.81
N ARG A 85 0.35 -8.79 9.33
CA ARG A 85 1.21 -9.90 9.74
C ARG A 85 1.77 -10.67 8.54
N SER A 86 0.91 -11.04 7.59
CA SER A 86 1.24 -11.94 6.46
C SER A 86 0.98 -11.34 5.07
N GLY A 87 0.33 -10.19 4.99
CA GLY A 87 -0.04 -9.53 3.74
C GLY A 87 -1.50 -9.69 3.32
N ASN A 88 -2.33 -10.45 4.03
CA ASN A 88 -3.73 -10.69 3.65
C ASN A 88 -4.66 -9.54 4.03
N ARG A 89 -4.65 -9.09 5.28
CA ARG A 89 -5.43 -7.92 5.75
C ARG A 89 -5.00 -6.65 5.02
N SER A 90 -3.69 -6.48 4.83
CA SER A 90 -3.14 -5.32 4.12
C SER A 90 -3.48 -5.30 2.63
N ARG A 91 -3.63 -6.44 1.99
CA ARG A 91 -4.16 -6.51 0.61
C ARG A 91 -5.55 -5.90 0.51
N THR A 92 -6.44 -6.27 1.43
CA THR A 92 -7.80 -5.72 1.50
C THR A 92 -7.77 -4.20 1.74
N ALA A 93 -6.99 -3.74 2.71
CA ALA A 93 -6.85 -2.32 3.01
C ALA A 93 -6.26 -1.52 1.84
N THR A 94 -5.24 -2.05 1.17
CA THR A 94 -4.63 -1.45 -0.03
C THR A 94 -5.66 -1.23 -1.13
N LYS A 95 -6.49 -2.24 -1.41
CA LYS A 95 -7.56 -2.14 -2.40
C LYS A 95 -8.56 -1.04 -2.04
N ILE A 96 -9.01 -1.00 -0.79
CA ILE A 96 -9.97 0.02 -0.32
C ILE A 96 -9.37 1.43 -0.47
N LEU A 97 -8.12 1.62 -0.07
CA LEU A 97 -7.44 2.92 -0.19
C LEU A 97 -7.30 3.36 -1.64
N ASN A 98 -6.85 2.48 -2.53
CA ASN A 98 -6.70 2.80 -3.95
C ASN A 98 -8.03 3.10 -4.64
N GLU A 99 -9.11 2.43 -4.28
CA GLU A 99 -10.47 2.74 -4.75
C GLU A 99 -10.97 4.12 -4.29
N ASN A 100 -10.34 4.71 -3.26
CA ASN A 100 -10.66 6.01 -2.72
C ASN A 100 -9.60 7.10 -3.00
N GLY A 101 -8.80 6.89 -4.03
CA GLY A 101 -7.87 7.90 -4.57
C GLY A 101 -6.52 8.00 -3.85
N PHE A 102 -6.18 7.05 -2.99
CA PHE A 102 -4.84 6.94 -2.41
C PHE A 102 -3.89 6.18 -3.33
N ASN A 103 -2.61 6.32 -3.09
CA ASN A 103 -1.56 5.57 -3.79
C ASN A 103 -0.94 4.57 -2.81
N ALA A 104 -1.60 3.42 -2.64
CA ALA A 104 -1.26 2.42 -1.64
C ALA A 104 -0.66 1.15 -2.24
N PHE A 105 0.26 0.54 -1.49
CA PHE A 105 0.97 -0.68 -1.86
C PHE A 105 0.94 -1.67 -0.70
N ASN A 106 0.64 -2.92 -1.01
CA ASN A 106 0.67 -4.00 -0.03
C ASN A 106 2.09 -4.49 0.20
N LEU A 107 2.56 -4.46 1.44
CA LEU A 107 3.82 -5.08 1.83
C LEU A 107 3.68 -6.61 1.86
N ILE A 108 4.22 -7.27 0.85
CA ILE A 108 4.17 -8.74 0.74
C ILE A 108 4.87 -9.38 1.93
N GLY A 109 4.24 -10.38 2.52
CA GLY A 109 4.77 -11.10 3.68
C GLY A 109 4.66 -10.36 5.01
N GLY A 110 4.36 -9.06 4.99
CA GLY A 110 4.12 -8.25 6.18
C GLY A 110 5.21 -8.38 7.25
N MET A 111 4.81 -8.35 8.52
CA MET A 111 5.74 -8.48 9.65
C MET A 111 6.47 -9.82 9.69
N ASN A 112 5.88 -10.89 9.15
CA ASN A 112 6.52 -12.20 9.10
C ASN A 112 7.84 -12.19 8.32
N GLU A 113 7.93 -11.38 7.27
CA GLU A 113 9.11 -11.30 6.39
C GLU A 113 9.91 -10.00 6.57
N TRP A 114 9.45 -9.12 7.45
CA TRP A 114 10.14 -7.84 7.69
C TRP A 114 11.51 -8.07 8.33
N LYS A 115 12.55 -7.52 7.74
CA LYS A 115 13.96 -7.62 8.20
C LYS A 115 14.53 -6.29 8.72
N GLY A 116 13.73 -5.24 8.68
CA GLY A 116 14.13 -3.93 9.16
C GLY A 116 13.99 -3.79 10.68
N LYS A 117 14.26 -2.58 11.14
CA LYS A 117 14.09 -2.22 12.56
C LYS A 117 12.63 -2.38 12.98
N VAL A 118 12.41 -2.72 14.23
CA VAL A 118 11.11 -2.78 14.87
C VAL A 118 11.15 -2.03 16.19
N GLU A 119 10.00 -1.52 16.59
CA GLU A 119 9.79 -0.94 17.92
C GLU A 119 8.76 -1.74 18.68
N LYS A 120 8.83 -1.63 20.01
CA LYS A 120 7.88 -2.23 20.97
C LYS A 120 7.42 -1.13 21.90
N GLU A 121 6.14 -1.06 22.15
CA GLU A 121 5.60 -0.20 23.19
C GLU A 121 5.77 -0.92 24.54
N ASN A 122 6.48 -0.28 25.48
CA ASN A 122 6.68 -0.81 26.84
C ASN A 122 5.46 -0.53 27.73
#